data_219a09ff0902857154591cfe79e1674a
#
_entry.id   219a09ff0902857154591cfe79e1674a
#
_cell.length_a   1.000
_cell.length_b   1.000
_cell.length_c   1.000
_cell.angle_alpha   90.00
_cell.angle_beta   90.00
_cell.angle_gamma   90.00
#
_symmetry.space_group_name_H-M   'P 1'
#
loop_
_entity.id
_entity.type
_entity.pdbx_description
1 polymer ?
#
loop_
_entity_poly.entity_id
_entity_poly.type
_entity_poly.pdbx_seq_one_letter_code
_entity_poly.pdbx_strand_id
1 'polypeptide(L)'
;AAARARDIIVTNTPGVLTEDTADMTMALIVSVPRRLAEGEKLVRSGEWKGWSPGGMLGHRIGGKALGIVGMGRIGQAVARRARAFGLSIHYHNRRRLPRSIEEELGATWHPDLDAMLALADIV
;
A
#
# COMPACT_ATOMS: atom_id res chain seq x y z
N ALA A 1 13.52 -24.23 -8.34
CA ALA A 1 14.66 -25.14 -8.44
C ALA A 1 14.44 -26.43 -7.64
N ALA A 2 14.21 -26.39 -6.33
CA ALA A 2 14.10 -27.58 -5.46
C ALA A 2 12.92 -28.51 -5.81
N ALA A 3 11.75 -27.98 -6.14
CA ALA A 3 10.58 -28.78 -6.56
C ALA A 3 10.86 -29.51 -7.87
N ARG A 4 11.41 -28.82 -8.87
CA ARG A 4 11.74 -29.41 -10.17
C ARG A 4 12.80 -30.53 -10.07
N ALA A 5 13.74 -30.38 -9.13
CA ALA A 5 14.76 -31.44 -8.89
C ALA A 5 14.18 -32.72 -8.26
N ARG A 6 12.91 -32.67 -7.84
CA ARG A 6 12.16 -33.78 -7.22
C ARG A 6 10.93 -34.16 -8.04
N ASP A 7 10.84 -33.73 -9.29
CA ASP A 7 9.70 -33.95 -10.21
C ASP A 7 8.35 -33.51 -9.63
N ILE A 8 8.36 -32.52 -8.72
CA ILE A 8 7.13 -31.94 -8.16
C ILE A 8 6.61 -30.87 -9.09
N ILE A 9 5.38 -31.01 -9.55
CA ILE A 9 4.67 -30.01 -10.35
C ILE A 9 4.20 -28.89 -9.41
N VAL A 10 4.60 -27.64 -9.72
CA VAL A 10 4.18 -26.45 -8.99
C VAL A 10 3.39 -25.56 -9.93
N THR A 11 2.17 -25.26 -9.55
CA THR A 11 1.29 -24.34 -10.28
C THR A 11 0.95 -23.12 -9.41
N ASN A 12 0.52 -22.05 -10.03
CA ASN A 12 -0.02 -20.86 -9.37
C ASN A 12 -1.19 -20.29 -10.18
N THR A 13 -1.92 -19.34 -9.61
CA THR A 13 -3.07 -18.67 -10.22
C THR A 13 -2.76 -17.19 -10.46
N PRO A 14 -1.93 -16.85 -11.47
CA PRO A 14 -1.48 -15.48 -11.68
C PRO A 14 -2.60 -14.56 -12.13
N GLY A 15 -2.68 -13.36 -11.58
CA GLY A 15 -3.56 -12.27 -12.05
C GLY A 15 -4.96 -12.22 -11.43
N VAL A 16 -5.47 -13.32 -10.90
CA VAL A 16 -6.88 -13.43 -10.45
C VAL A 16 -7.19 -12.65 -9.14
N LEU A 17 -6.18 -12.28 -8.37
CA LEU A 17 -6.36 -11.59 -7.07
C LEU A 17 -5.74 -10.18 -7.03
N THR A 18 -5.18 -9.70 -8.14
CA THR A 18 -4.40 -8.46 -8.16
C THR A 18 -5.22 -7.26 -7.71
N GLU A 19 -6.40 -7.08 -8.26
CA GLU A 19 -7.24 -5.91 -7.99
C GLU A 19 -7.81 -5.96 -6.58
N ASP A 20 -8.37 -7.10 -6.16
CA ASP A 20 -8.96 -7.26 -4.82
C ASP A 20 -7.90 -7.07 -3.71
N THR A 21 -6.68 -7.59 -3.93
CA THR A 21 -5.57 -7.38 -2.98
C THR A 21 -5.15 -5.91 -2.93
N ALA A 22 -5.12 -5.23 -4.07
CA ALA A 22 -4.80 -3.81 -4.11
C ALA A 22 -5.88 -2.96 -3.43
N ASP A 23 -7.16 -3.30 -3.59
CA ASP A 23 -8.27 -2.62 -2.93
C ASP A 23 -8.19 -2.78 -1.42
N MET A 24 -7.95 -4.01 -0.93
CA MET A 24 -7.76 -4.26 0.50
C MET A 24 -6.53 -3.52 1.07
N THR A 25 -5.44 -3.47 0.32
CA THR A 25 -4.25 -2.70 0.71
C THR A 25 -4.58 -1.22 0.88
N MET A 26 -5.30 -0.62 -0.06
CA MET A 26 -5.73 0.77 0.05
C MET A 26 -6.71 0.98 1.21
N ALA A 27 -7.62 0.04 1.45
CA ALA A 27 -8.52 0.10 2.61
C ALA A 27 -7.72 0.19 3.92
N LEU A 28 -6.66 -0.60 4.08
CA LEU A 28 -5.79 -0.55 5.26
C LEU A 28 -4.99 0.75 5.34
N ILE A 29 -4.39 1.19 4.23
CA ILE A 29 -3.64 2.46 4.15
C ILE A 29 -4.50 3.66 4.58
N VAL A 30 -5.77 3.67 4.21
CA VAL A 30 -6.70 4.74 4.62
C VAL A 30 -7.19 4.55 6.05
N SER A 31 -7.54 3.32 6.44
CA SER A 31 -8.21 3.03 7.71
C SER A 31 -7.33 3.26 8.94
N VAL A 32 -6.04 2.90 8.85
CA VAL A 32 -5.12 2.97 10.00
C VAL A 32 -4.89 4.41 10.47
N PRO A 33 -4.42 5.35 9.63
CA PRO A 33 -4.20 6.72 10.07
C PRO A 33 -5.51 7.47 10.38
N ARG A 34 -6.64 7.02 9.87
CA ARG A 34 -7.96 7.59 10.16
C ARG A 34 -8.62 6.96 11.39
N ARG A 35 -7.97 6.00 12.05
CA ARG A 35 -8.42 5.33 13.27
C ARG A 35 -9.82 4.69 13.12
N LEU A 36 -10.08 4.09 11.94
CA LEU A 36 -11.40 3.60 11.59
C LEU A 36 -11.89 2.50 12.56
N ALA A 37 -11.04 1.56 12.92
CA ALA A 37 -11.38 0.49 13.86
C ALA A 37 -11.72 1.01 15.27
N GLU A 38 -11.01 2.03 15.74
CA GLU A 38 -11.31 2.68 17.02
C GLU A 38 -12.66 3.41 16.97
N GLY A 39 -12.94 4.12 15.87
CA GLY A 39 -14.22 4.80 15.65
C GLY A 39 -15.39 3.83 15.61
N GLU A 40 -15.24 2.70 14.91
CA GLU A 40 -16.23 1.63 14.88
C GLU A 40 -16.52 1.09 16.29
N LYS A 41 -15.45 0.76 17.04
CA LYS A 41 -15.58 0.27 18.42
C LYS A 41 -16.31 1.29 19.31
N LEU A 42 -15.96 2.57 19.22
CA LEU A 42 -16.57 3.64 19.99
C LEU A 42 -18.08 3.76 19.70
N VAL A 43 -18.47 3.68 18.43
CA VAL A 43 -19.89 3.72 18.05
C VAL A 43 -20.64 2.49 18.55
N ARG A 44 -20.06 1.28 18.36
CA ARG A 44 -20.71 0.03 18.79
C ARG A 44 -20.83 -0.13 20.30
N SER A 45 -19.91 0.46 21.08
CA SER A 45 -20.00 0.45 22.54
C SER A 45 -21.08 1.39 23.11
N GLY A 46 -21.65 2.27 22.30
CA GLY A 46 -22.58 3.31 22.74
C GLY A 46 -21.92 4.47 23.52
N GLU A 47 -20.59 4.49 23.59
CA GLU A 47 -19.83 5.52 24.28
C GLU A 47 -19.66 6.80 23.47
N TRP A 48 -19.95 6.75 22.17
CA TRP A 48 -19.88 7.93 21.32
C TRP A 48 -20.98 8.93 21.67
N LYS A 49 -20.59 10.11 22.16
CA LYS A 49 -21.50 11.18 22.60
C LYS A 49 -21.73 12.28 21.55
N GLY A 50 -21.30 12.02 20.31
CA GLY A 50 -21.42 12.98 19.21
C GLY A 50 -20.07 13.51 18.76
N TRP A 51 -20.12 14.41 17.78
CA TRP A 51 -18.93 15.04 17.21
C TRP A 51 -18.33 16.08 18.17
N SER A 52 -17.01 16.15 18.23
CA SER A 52 -16.27 17.22 18.89
C SER A 52 -14.99 17.57 18.10
N PRO A 53 -14.52 18.84 18.15
CA PRO A 53 -13.33 19.27 17.38
C PRO A 53 -12.06 18.51 17.70
N GLY A 54 -11.88 18.03 18.92
CA GLY A 54 -10.73 17.25 19.36
C GLY A 54 -10.97 15.75 19.41
N GLY A 55 -12.17 15.28 19.05
CA GLY A 55 -12.54 13.87 19.13
C GLY A 55 -12.03 13.06 17.94
N MET A 56 -11.41 11.91 18.19
CA MET A 56 -11.03 10.94 17.16
C MET A 56 -10.17 11.53 16.01
N LEU A 57 -9.29 12.48 16.32
CA LEU A 57 -8.38 13.06 15.33
C LEU A 57 -7.49 11.96 14.74
N GLY A 58 -7.46 11.89 13.42
CA GLY A 58 -6.57 11.02 12.65
C GLY A 58 -5.63 11.85 11.77
N HIS A 59 -4.80 11.16 11.01
CA HIS A 59 -3.83 11.77 10.10
C HIS A 59 -4.33 11.77 8.66
N ARG A 60 -4.09 12.86 7.95
CA ARG A 60 -4.30 12.94 6.50
C ARG A 60 -3.22 12.13 5.79
N ILE A 61 -3.60 11.36 4.76
CA ILE A 61 -2.64 10.62 3.92
C ILE A 61 -2.20 11.40 2.68
N GLY A 62 -3.03 12.28 2.15
CA GLY A 62 -2.67 13.10 0.98
C GLY A 62 -1.44 13.96 1.23
N GLY A 63 -0.50 13.94 0.30
CA GLY A 63 0.80 14.59 0.39
C GLY A 63 1.89 13.76 1.12
N LYS A 64 1.56 12.54 1.55
CA LYS A 64 2.48 11.62 2.20
C LYS A 64 3.23 10.74 1.21
N ALA A 65 4.40 10.23 1.62
CA ALA A 65 5.22 9.32 0.84
C ALA A 65 4.83 7.85 1.13
N LEU A 66 4.42 7.12 0.09
CA LEU A 66 4.18 5.69 0.15
C LEU A 66 5.38 4.93 -0.40
N GLY A 67 6.04 4.14 0.43
CA GLY A 67 7.09 3.21 0.07
C GLY A 67 6.53 1.83 -0.26
N ILE A 68 6.76 1.32 -1.47
CA ILE A 68 6.30 0.00 -1.91
C ILE A 68 7.49 -0.93 -2.06
N VAL A 69 7.58 -1.92 -1.18
CA VAL A 69 8.56 -3.00 -1.28
C VAL A 69 8.00 -4.09 -2.17
N GLY A 70 8.40 -4.10 -3.44
CA GLY A 70 7.88 -5.05 -4.42
C GLY A 70 6.84 -4.45 -5.39
N MET A 71 7.31 -3.70 -6.40
CA MET A 71 6.48 -3.10 -7.46
C MET A 71 6.14 -4.13 -8.56
N GLY A 72 5.55 -5.27 -8.16
CA GLY A 72 4.97 -6.26 -9.04
C GLY A 72 3.56 -5.87 -9.49
N ARG A 73 2.75 -6.84 -9.95
CA ARG A 73 1.36 -6.57 -10.39
C ARG A 73 0.52 -5.87 -9.31
N ILE A 74 0.55 -6.40 -8.08
CA ILE A 74 -0.19 -5.82 -6.95
C ILE A 74 0.37 -4.45 -6.59
N GLY A 75 1.70 -4.30 -6.44
CA GLY A 75 2.32 -3.01 -6.13
C GLY A 75 1.98 -1.92 -7.14
N GLN A 76 1.97 -2.24 -8.45
CA GLN A 76 1.54 -1.30 -9.49
C GLN A 76 0.06 -0.94 -9.39
N ALA A 77 -0.81 -1.91 -9.07
CA ALA A 77 -2.24 -1.65 -8.87
C ALA A 77 -2.49 -0.77 -7.63
N VAL A 78 -1.74 -0.98 -6.54
CA VAL A 78 -1.75 -0.10 -5.36
C VAL A 78 -1.25 1.29 -5.72
N ALA A 79 -0.14 1.41 -6.44
CA ALA A 79 0.45 2.69 -6.83
C ALA A 79 -0.53 3.55 -7.65
N ARG A 80 -1.26 2.95 -8.62
CA ARG A 80 -2.29 3.67 -9.39
C ARG A 80 -3.38 4.27 -8.50
N ARG A 81 -3.86 3.49 -7.52
CA ARG A 81 -4.89 3.94 -6.57
C ARG A 81 -4.36 5.00 -5.61
N ALA A 82 -3.18 4.78 -5.06
CA ALA A 82 -2.55 5.65 -4.07
C ALA A 82 -2.30 7.06 -4.62
N ARG A 83 -1.95 7.19 -5.91
CA ARG A 83 -1.84 8.48 -6.59
C ARG A 83 -3.14 9.28 -6.57
N ALA A 84 -4.29 8.64 -6.72
CA ALA A 84 -5.59 9.32 -6.66
C ALA A 84 -5.88 9.88 -5.26
N PHE A 85 -5.26 9.33 -4.21
CA PHE A 85 -5.28 9.88 -2.85
C PHE A 85 -4.22 10.96 -2.60
N GLY A 86 -3.43 11.30 -3.61
CA GLY A 86 -2.39 12.33 -3.51
C GLY A 86 -1.12 11.87 -2.79
N LEU A 87 -0.84 10.56 -2.77
CA LEU A 87 0.41 10.01 -2.26
C LEU A 87 1.52 10.12 -3.31
N SER A 88 2.74 10.46 -2.89
CA SER A 88 3.94 10.26 -3.71
C SER A 88 4.39 8.81 -3.65
N ILE A 89 4.75 8.23 -4.80
CA ILE A 89 5.06 6.81 -4.90
C ILE A 89 6.57 6.60 -4.97
N HIS A 90 7.08 5.89 -3.99
CA HIS A 90 8.46 5.43 -3.92
C HIS A 90 8.47 3.91 -3.89
N TYR A 91 9.44 3.27 -4.54
CA TYR A 91 9.49 1.81 -4.52
C TYR A 91 10.91 1.27 -4.50
N HIS A 92 11.02 0.07 -3.94
CA HIS A 92 12.22 -0.75 -4.02
C HIS A 92 11.91 -2.11 -4.66
N ASN A 93 12.71 -2.46 -5.66
CA ASN A 93 12.77 -3.78 -6.28
C ASN A 93 14.24 -4.16 -6.47
N ARG A 94 14.54 -5.44 -6.48
CA ARG A 94 15.87 -5.96 -6.89
C ARG A 94 16.28 -5.50 -8.29
N ARG A 95 15.32 -5.27 -9.18
CA ARG A 95 15.51 -4.73 -10.52
C ARG A 95 14.57 -3.56 -10.72
N ARG A 96 15.09 -2.47 -11.24
CA ARG A 96 14.30 -1.30 -11.60
C ARG A 96 13.28 -1.66 -12.68
N LEU A 97 12.09 -1.07 -12.60
CA LEU A 97 11.08 -1.18 -13.64
C LEU A 97 11.47 -0.40 -14.91
N PRO A 98 10.88 -0.72 -16.06
CA PRO A 98 10.99 0.11 -17.25
C PRO A 98 10.54 1.55 -16.97
N ARG A 99 11.25 2.51 -17.55
CA ARG A 99 10.97 3.96 -17.35
C ARG A 99 9.54 4.35 -17.70
N SER A 100 8.98 3.73 -18.74
CA SER A 100 7.57 3.97 -19.13
C SER A 100 6.57 3.60 -18.03
N ILE A 101 6.84 2.55 -17.25
CA ILE A 101 6.00 2.16 -16.11
C ILE A 101 6.19 3.14 -14.94
N GLU A 102 7.41 3.58 -14.68
CA GLU A 102 7.68 4.60 -13.65
C GLU A 102 6.97 5.92 -13.96
N GLU A 103 7.02 6.36 -15.22
CA GLU A 103 6.33 7.56 -15.68
C GLU A 103 4.80 7.42 -15.59
N GLU A 104 4.24 6.28 -16.04
CA GLU A 104 2.80 5.99 -15.90
C GLU A 104 2.35 6.06 -14.43
N LEU A 105 3.13 5.47 -13.53
CA LEU A 105 2.80 5.39 -12.11
C LEU A 105 3.23 6.63 -11.32
N GLY A 106 4.03 7.53 -11.91
CA GLY A 106 4.68 8.63 -11.19
C GLY A 106 5.55 8.12 -10.05
N ALA A 107 6.23 6.98 -10.25
CA ALA A 107 6.94 6.27 -9.20
C ALA A 107 8.45 6.52 -9.27
N THR A 108 9.07 6.68 -8.10
CA THR A 108 10.52 6.84 -7.95
C THR A 108 11.15 5.55 -7.42
N TRP A 109 12.09 5.00 -8.18
CA TRP A 109 12.85 3.82 -7.76
C TRP A 109 13.97 4.17 -6.80
N HIS A 110 14.17 3.33 -5.79
CA HIS A 110 15.27 3.39 -4.84
C HIS A 110 16.10 2.10 -4.93
N PRO A 111 17.40 2.19 -5.23
CA PRO A 111 18.29 1.02 -5.24
C PRO A 111 18.54 0.47 -3.85
N ASP A 112 18.44 1.31 -2.82
CA ASP A 112 18.62 0.98 -1.42
C ASP A 112 17.26 1.02 -0.71
N LEU A 113 16.92 -0.09 -0.05
CA LEU A 113 15.67 -0.23 0.70
C LEU A 113 15.64 0.70 1.92
N ASP A 114 16.73 0.78 2.67
CA ASP A 114 16.78 1.58 3.89
C ASP A 114 16.64 3.07 3.58
N ALA A 115 17.27 3.53 2.48
CA ALA A 115 17.10 4.90 2.00
C ALA A 115 15.64 5.20 1.60
N MET A 116 14.92 4.25 1.03
CA MET A 116 13.49 4.40 0.75
C MET A 116 12.66 4.43 2.04
N LEU A 117 12.94 3.53 2.97
CA LEU A 117 12.21 3.46 4.25
C LEU A 117 12.38 4.73 5.07
N ALA A 118 13.57 5.34 5.05
CA ALA A 118 13.85 6.58 5.78
C ALA A 118 13.03 7.80 5.33
N LEU A 119 12.54 7.80 4.09
CA LEU A 119 11.69 8.88 3.55
C LEU A 119 10.20 8.55 3.54
N ALA A 120 9.83 7.27 3.69
CA ALA A 120 8.44 6.85 3.59
C ALA A 120 7.65 7.18 4.86
N ASP A 121 6.49 7.78 4.70
CA ASP A 121 5.51 7.95 5.80
C ASP A 121 4.67 6.67 5.99
N ILE A 122 4.50 5.88 4.92
CA ILE A 122 3.69 4.65 4.86
C ILE A 122 4.47 3.61 4.07
N VAL A 123 4.51 2.37 4.53
CA VAL A 123 5.16 1.23 3.85
C VAL A 123 4.17 0.10 3.67
#